data_5a0d20eec1d981cd9ff611754a13653f
#
_entry.id   5a0d20eec1d981cd9ff611754a13653f
#
_cell.length_a   1.000
_cell.length_b   1.000
_cell.length_c   1.000
_cell.angle_alpha   90.00
_cell.angle_beta   90.00
_cell.angle_gamma   90.00
#
_symmetry.space_group_name_H-M   'P 1'
#
loop_
_entity.id
_entity.type
_entity.pdbx_description
1 polymer ?
#
loop_
_entity_poly.entity_id
_entity_poly.type
_entity_poly.pdbx_seq_one_letter_code
_entity_poly.pdbx_strand_id
1 'polypeptide(L)'
;VELDTVATEVEWEGRRLLIVKAKGPASTVGKPGTAVEKIVRDLVGKGVKPALLLTVDAALKLEGEESGSIAEGVGAAIGDIGPEKIRFERIAAEYGIPLRALIIKMSMEEAIQAMSKKIYEGVEKAVARAREIILAETKPGDVVIVAGIGNTSGVGQ
;
A
#
# COMPACT_ATOMS: atom_id res chain seq x y z
N VAL A 1 -14.81 -9.01 0.03
CA VAL A 1 -14.16 -7.80 0.54
C VAL A 1 -14.58 -7.60 1.99
N GLU A 2 -13.63 -7.26 2.84
CA GLU A 2 -13.91 -7.01 4.23
C GLU A 2 -14.77 -5.74 4.39
N LEU A 3 -15.56 -5.72 5.47
CA LEU A 3 -16.46 -4.59 5.72
C LEU A 3 -15.73 -3.26 5.81
N ASP A 4 -14.51 -3.27 6.34
CA ASP A 4 -13.74 -2.06 6.60
C ASP A 4 -12.74 -1.73 5.51
N THR A 5 -12.80 -2.41 4.37
CA THR A 5 -11.89 -2.16 3.27
C THR A 5 -12.66 -2.02 1.97
N VAL A 6 -12.06 -1.27 1.06
CA VAL A 6 -12.62 -1.05 -0.27
C VAL A 6 -11.58 -1.44 -1.29
N ALA A 7 -11.99 -2.19 -2.30
CA ALA A 7 -11.13 -2.54 -3.42
C ALA A 7 -11.71 -1.90 -4.68
N THR A 8 -10.87 -1.19 -5.40
CA THR A 8 -11.26 -0.50 -6.63
C THR A 8 -10.34 -0.94 -7.75
N GLU A 9 -10.89 -1.26 -8.90
CA GLU A 9 -10.07 -1.63 -10.05
C GLU A 9 -9.92 -0.43 -10.97
N VAL A 10 -8.67 -0.16 -11.39
CA VAL A 10 -8.33 0.93 -12.29
C VAL A 10 -7.40 0.39 -13.37
N GLU A 11 -7.63 0.76 -14.60
CA GLU A 11 -6.70 0.44 -15.67
C GLU A 11 -5.73 1.60 -15.82
N TRP A 12 -4.42 1.29 -15.84
CA TRP A 12 -3.39 2.30 -15.97
C TRP A 12 -2.21 1.73 -16.76
N GLU A 13 -1.83 2.39 -17.82
CA GLU A 13 -0.72 1.97 -18.69
C GLU A 13 -0.82 0.50 -19.09
N GLY A 14 -2.02 0.06 -19.38
CA GLY A 14 -2.28 -1.32 -19.76
C GLY A 14 -2.32 -2.32 -18.62
N ARG A 15 -2.06 -1.89 -17.38
CA ARG A 15 -2.11 -2.77 -16.21
C ARG A 15 -3.46 -2.63 -15.51
N ARG A 16 -3.87 -3.70 -14.87
CA ARG A 16 -5.06 -3.66 -14.01
C ARG A 16 -4.58 -3.46 -12.58
N LEU A 17 -4.90 -2.31 -12.01
CA LEU A 17 -4.52 -1.99 -10.64
C LEU A 17 -5.71 -2.23 -9.73
N LEU A 18 -5.53 -3.11 -8.74
CA LEU A 18 -6.52 -3.32 -7.70
C LEU A 18 -6.06 -2.55 -6.47
N ILE A 19 -6.76 -1.47 -6.19
CA ILE A 19 -6.40 -0.57 -5.10
C ILE A 19 -7.25 -0.91 -3.88
N VAL A 20 -6.58 -1.30 -2.81
CA VAL A 20 -7.22 -1.73 -1.56
C VAL A 20 -6.89 -0.73 -0.48
N LYS A 21 -7.88 -0.20 0.19
CA LYS A 21 -7.67 0.75 1.28
C LYS A 21 -8.75 0.60 2.34
N ALA A 22 -8.47 1.10 3.53
CA ALA A 22 -9.44 1.12 4.60
C ALA A 22 -10.62 2.00 4.20
N LYS A 23 -11.82 1.53 4.54
CA LYS A 23 -13.04 2.25 4.26
C LYS A 23 -13.31 3.22 5.41
N GLY A 24 -13.66 4.46 5.07
CA GLY A 24 -14.02 5.45 6.04
C GLY A 24 -12.85 6.23 6.59
N PRO A 25 -13.12 7.14 7.50
CA PRO A 25 -12.09 8.03 8.04
C PRO A 25 -11.15 7.32 9.01
N ALA A 26 -10.18 8.04 9.46
CA ALA A 26 -9.01 7.55 10.19
C ALA A 26 -9.27 6.70 11.42
N SER A 27 -10.43 6.78 12.01
CA SER A 27 -10.69 6.06 13.25
C SER A 27 -10.75 4.55 13.09
N THR A 28 -11.04 4.08 11.89
CA THR A 28 -11.19 2.66 11.65
C THR A 28 -10.02 2.15 10.85
N VAL A 29 -9.27 1.24 11.45
CA VAL A 29 -8.20 0.54 10.75
C VAL A 29 -8.83 -0.68 10.13
N GLY A 30 -8.99 -0.69 8.82
CA GLY A 30 -9.50 -1.86 8.13
C GLY A 30 -8.50 -2.99 8.21
N LYS A 31 -8.82 -4.09 7.57
CA LYS A 31 -7.95 -5.27 7.54
C LYS A 31 -7.43 -5.48 6.13
N PRO A 32 -6.54 -4.60 5.67
CA PRO A 32 -6.07 -4.68 4.29
C PRO A 32 -5.32 -5.96 3.99
N GLY A 33 -4.58 -6.50 4.95
CA GLY A 33 -3.89 -7.77 4.74
C GLY A 33 -4.86 -8.91 4.50
N THR A 34 -5.95 -8.95 5.26
CA THR A 34 -6.98 -9.98 5.09
C THR A 34 -7.67 -9.82 3.73
N ALA A 35 -7.98 -8.58 3.36
CA ALA A 35 -8.63 -8.31 2.08
C ALA A 35 -7.73 -8.69 0.91
N VAL A 36 -6.45 -8.33 0.97
CA VAL A 36 -5.50 -8.68 -0.06
C VAL A 36 -5.33 -10.18 -0.18
N GLU A 37 -5.27 -10.88 0.95
CA GLU A 37 -5.17 -12.33 0.94
C GLU A 37 -6.34 -12.95 0.17
N LYS A 38 -7.56 -12.50 0.43
CA LYS A 38 -8.74 -12.99 -0.27
C LYS A 38 -8.67 -12.69 -1.76
N ILE A 39 -8.27 -11.48 -2.10
CA ILE A 39 -8.17 -11.07 -3.50
C ILE A 39 -7.14 -11.92 -4.23
N VAL A 40 -5.96 -12.14 -3.64
CA VAL A 40 -4.92 -12.93 -4.27
C VAL A 40 -5.38 -14.37 -4.47
N ARG A 41 -5.98 -14.97 -3.45
CA ARG A 41 -6.45 -16.35 -3.57
C ARG A 41 -7.53 -16.50 -4.63
N ASP A 42 -8.42 -15.52 -4.72
CA ASP A 42 -9.47 -15.53 -5.74
C ASP A 42 -8.88 -15.41 -7.14
N LEU A 43 -7.94 -14.49 -7.33
CA LEU A 43 -7.30 -14.30 -8.63
C LEU A 43 -6.52 -15.55 -9.04
N VAL A 44 -5.74 -16.11 -8.13
CA VAL A 44 -4.96 -17.31 -8.42
C VAL A 44 -5.89 -18.48 -8.74
N GLY A 45 -7.02 -18.58 -8.04
CA GLY A 45 -8.01 -19.60 -8.33
C GLY A 45 -8.60 -19.48 -9.72
N LYS A 46 -8.58 -18.29 -10.31
CA LYS A 46 -9.03 -18.04 -11.67
C LYS A 46 -7.90 -18.10 -12.70
N GLY A 47 -6.72 -18.50 -12.27
CA GLY A 47 -5.58 -18.60 -13.16
C GLY A 47 -4.80 -17.31 -13.37
N VAL A 48 -5.04 -16.30 -12.52
CA VAL A 48 -4.36 -15.00 -12.64
C VAL A 48 -3.48 -14.79 -11.43
N LYS A 49 -2.17 -14.68 -11.64
CA LYS A 49 -1.23 -14.38 -10.57
C LYS A 49 -0.86 -12.90 -10.65
N PRO A 50 -1.05 -12.13 -9.56
CA PRO A 50 -0.60 -10.74 -9.57
C PRO A 50 0.90 -10.66 -9.80
N ALA A 51 1.33 -9.67 -10.57
CA ALA A 51 2.73 -9.48 -10.91
C ALA A 51 3.47 -8.69 -9.83
N LEU A 52 2.75 -7.96 -9.00
CA LEU A 52 3.35 -7.10 -7.99
C LEU A 52 2.34 -6.81 -6.89
N LEU A 53 2.80 -6.82 -5.66
CA LEU A 53 2.04 -6.33 -4.51
C LEU A 53 2.81 -5.14 -3.95
N LEU A 54 2.17 -3.98 -3.96
CA LEU A 54 2.78 -2.74 -3.52
C LEU A 54 2.00 -2.20 -2.33
N THR A 55 2.69 -1.98 -1.21
CA THR A 55 2.05 -1.38 -0.04
C THR A 55 2.49 0.06 0.11
N VAL A 56 1.57 0.92 0.53
CA VAL A 56 1.86 2.31 0.85
C VAL A 56 1.39 2.55 2.28
N ASP A 57 2.30 2.95 3.13
CA ASP A 57 2.04 3.10 4.55
C ASP A 57 2.58 4.43 5.04
N ALA A 58 2.23 4.78 6.27
CA ALA A 58 2.75 5.95 6.95
C ALA A 58 3.49 5.49 8.20
N ALA A 59 4.58 6.15 8.52
CA ALA A 59 5.34 5.82 9.72
C ALA A 59 5.85 7.11 10.37
N LEU A 60 6.06 7.05 11.67
CA LEU A 60 6.61 8.18 12.40
C LEU A 60 8.04 8.41 11.90
N LYS A 61 8.36 9.67 11.69
CA LYS A 61 9.72 10.03 11.29
C LYS A 61 10.66 9.94 12.48
N LEU A 62 11.92 9.62 12.18
CA LEU A 62 12.98 9.67 13.16
C LEU A 62 13.50 11.11 13.24
N GLU A 63 14.21 11.39 14.34
CA GLU A 63 14.82 12.70 14.49
C GLU A 63 15.78 12.96 13.34
N GLY A 64 15.67 14.13 12.73
CA GLY A 64 16.49 14.51 11.60
C GLY A 64 15.89 14.18 10.25
N GLU A 65 14.85 13.34 10.19
CA GLU A 65 14.17 13.07 8.93
C GLU A 65 13.19 14.19 8.60
N GLU A 66 12.93 14.41 7.33
CA GLU A 66 11.94 15.39 6.91
C GLU A 66 10.55 14.79 6.86
N SER A 67 9.56 15.57 7.29
CA SER A 67 8.15 15.18 7.12
C SER A 67 7.82 15.08 5.64
N GLY A 68 7.12 14.02 5.27
CA GLY A 68 6.74 13.78 3.88
C GLY A 68 7.81 13.08 3.06
N SER A 69 8.97 12.76 3.65
CA SER A 69 9.97 11.98 2.93
C SER A 69 9.49 10.53 2.75
N ILE A 70 10.06 9.87 1.75
CA ILE A 70 9.65 8.52 1.37
C ILE A 70 10.77 7.53 1.66
N ALA A 71 10.42 6.41 2.28
CA ALA A 71 11.32 5.27 2.41
C ALA A 71 10.78 4.14 1.55
N GLU A 72 11.68 3.33 1.00
CA GLU A 72 11.31 2.18 0.17
C GLU A 72 11.95 0.92 0.70
N GLY A 73 11.33 -0.23 0.40
CA GLY A 73 11.93 -1.49 0.75
C GLY A 73 11.30 -2.64 0.00
N VAL A 74 11.95 -3.78 0.10
CA VAL A 74 11.46 -5.03 -0.42
C VAL A 74 10.83 -5.77 0.75
N GLY A 75 9.61 -6.26 0.55
CA GLY A 75 8.85 -6.81 1.63
C GLY A 75 8.09 -5.73 2.37
N ALA A 76 7.25 -6.12 3.32
CA ALA A 76 6.43 -5.20 4.09
C ALA A 76 7.03 -4.85 5.44
N ALA A 77 8.23 -5.31 5.72
CA ALA A 77 8.81 -5.27 7.07
C ALA A 77 9.57 -3.99 7.39
N ILE A 78 9.27 -2.89 6.73
CA ILE A 78 9.90 -1.62 7.06
C ILE A 78 9.06 -0.96 8.16
N GLY A 79 9.64 -0.83 9.35
CA GLY A 79 8.94 -0.22 10.48
C GLY A 79 8.17 -1.25 11.27
N ASP A 80 6.97 -0.89 11.69
CA ASP A 80 6.18 -1.69 12.61
C ASP A 80 5.73 -3.02 12.01
N ILE A 81 5.85 -4.09 12.79
CA ILE A 81 5.43 -5.40 12.35
C ILE A 81 4.10 -5.73 13.00
N GLY A 82 3.01 -5.52 12.28
CA GLY A 82 1.69 -5.88 12.76
C GLY A 82 1.18 -7.14 12.06
N PRO A 83 0.09 -7.73 12.60
CA PRO A 83 -0.46 -8.94 12.00
C PRO A 83 -0.85 -8.77 10.53
N GLU A 84 -1.34 -7.59 10.15
CA GLU A 84 -1.73 -7.34 8.78
C GLU A 84 -0.52 -7.30 7.85
N LYS A 85 0.60 -6.71 8.30
CA LYS A 85 1.81 -6.67 7.49
C LYS A 85 2.40 -8.07 7.31
N ILE A 86 2.32 -8.90 8.33
CA ILE A 86 2.76 -10.29 8.22
C ILE A 86 1.95 -11.04 7.18
N ARG A 87 0.66 -10.74 7.07
CA ARG A 87 -0.19 -11.36 6.05
C ARG A 87 0.26 -11.01 4.65
N PHE A 88 0.66 -9.76 4.40
CA PHE A 88 1.18 -9.37 3.10
C PHE A 88 2.40 -10.19 2.73
N GLU A 89 3.35 -10.32 3.65
CA GLU A 89 4.56 -11.10 3.38
C GLU A 89 4.25 -12.56 3.13
N ARG A 90 3.36 -13.11 3.93
CA ARG A 90 3.01 -14.52 3.83
C ARG A 90 2.34 -14.83 2.50
N ILE A 91 1.37 -14.02 2.09
CA ILE A 91 0.66 -14.30 0.85
C ILE A 91 1.56 -14.06 -0.37
N ALA A 92 2.43 -13.07 -0.29
CA ALA A 92 3.39 -12.81 -1.36
C ALA A 92 4.36 -13.97 -1.50
N ALA A 93 4.87 -14.48 -0.39
CA ALA A 93 5.78 -15.62 -0.42
C ALA A 93 5.11 -16.89 -0.91
N GLU A 94 3.87 -17.10 -0.52
CA GLU A 94 3.14 -18.31 -0.89
C GLU A 94 3.01 -18.45 -2.42
N TYR A 95 2.78 -17.34 -3.10
CA TYR A 95 2.57 -17.37 -4.55
C TYR A 95 3.73 -16.79 -5.34
N GLY A 96 4.82 -16.42 -4.67
CA GLY A 96 5.97 -15.88 -5.37
C GLY A 96 5.72 -14.51 -5.99
N ILE A 97 4.90 -13.69 -5.36
CA ILE A 97 4.59 -12.34 -5.83
C ILE A 97 5.59 -11.36 -5.25
N PRO A 98 6.28 -10.55 -6.07
CA PRO A 98 7.16 -9.51 -5.54
C PRO A 98 6.39 -8.54 -4.66
N LEU A 99 6.96 -8.22 -3.50
CA LEU A 99 6.35 -7.31 -2.54
C LEU A 99 7.25 -6.10 -2.35
N ARG A 100 6.71 -4.92 -2.61
CA ARG A 100 7.43 -3.65 -2.44
C ARG A 100 6.66 -2.75 -1.49
N ALA A 101 7.38 -1.97 -0.71
CA ALA A 101 6.77 -1.09 0.28
C ALA A 101 7.25 0.34 0.09
N LEU A 102 6.32 1.27 0.19
CA LEU A 102 6.60 2.70 0.23
C LEU A 102 6.07 3.23 1.55
N ILE A 103 6.85 4.02 2.23
CA ILE A 103 6.48 4.56 3.53
C ILE A 103 6.64 6.07 3.53
N ILE A 104 5.57 6.77 3.87
CA ILE A 104 5.56 8.22 3.99
C ILE A 104 5.88 8.56 5.45
N LYS A 105 6.93 9.31 5.68
CA LYS A 105 7.36 9.69 7.02
C LYS A 105 6.58 10.91 7.51
N MET A 106 6.15 10.88 8.74
CA MET A 106 5.39 12.00 9.32
C MET A 106 5.69 12.13 10.81
N SER A 107 5.48 13.32 11.35
CA SER A 107 5.63 13.54 12.80
C SER A 107 4.37 13.04 13.52
N MET A 108 4.47 12.94 14.86
CA MET A 108 3.30 12.58 15.66
C MET A 108 2.18 13.60 15.50
N GLU A 109 2.51 14.88 15.46
CA GLU A 109 1.52 15.93 15.26
C GLU A 109 0.79 15.77 13.92
N GLU A 110 1.54 15.51 12.88
CA GLU A 110 0.97 15.37 11.55
C GLU A 110 0.11 14.11 11.44
N ALA A 111 0.46 13.07 12.18
CA ALA A 111 -0.33 11.84 12.19
C ALA A 111 -1.69 12.06 12.85
N ILE A 112 -1.79 13.01 13.77
CA ILE A 112 -3.04 13.31 14.47
C ILE A 112 -3.89 14.33 13.71
N GLN A 113 -3.26 15.30 13.10
CA GLN A 113 -3.95 16.36 12.37
C GLN A 113 -4.38 15.89 10.98
N ALA A 114 -5.26 16.65 10.40
CA ALA A 114 -5.61 16.48 8.98
C ALA A 114 -4.36 16.76 8.14
N MET A 115 -4.40 16.36 6.89
CA MET A 115 -3.27 16.44 5.95
C MET A 115 -2.55 17.80 6.00
N SER A 116 -1.27 17.78 6.34
CA SER A 116 -0.43 18.95 6.24
C SER A 116 0.11 19.05 4.81
N LYS A 117 0.63 20.23 4.47
CA LYS A 117 1.21 20.42 3.13
C LYS A 117 2.35 19.44 2.86
N LYS A 118 3.22 19.21 3.85
CA LYS A 118 4.35 18.29 3.66
C LYS A 118 3.90 16.85 3.49
N ILE A 119 2.86 16.45 4.20
CA ILE A 119 2.31 15.11 4.04
C ILE A 119 1.67 14.97 2.67
N TYR A 120 0.96 15.99 2.22
CA TYR A 120 0.37 15.97 0.89
C TYR A 120 1.45 15.81 -0.19
N GLU A 121 2.55 16.55 -0.08
CA GLU A 121 3.67 16.42 -1.00
C GLU A 121 4.27 15.01 -0.92
N GLY A 122 4.32 14.43 0.28
CA GLY A 122 4.79 13.06 0.45
C GLY A 122 3.90 12.05 -0.26
N VAL A 123 2.58 12.26 -0.20
CA VAL A 123 1.64 11.39 -0.90
C VAL A 123 1.86 11.51 -2.41
N GLU A 124 2.04 12.72 -2.92
CA GLU A 124 2.31 12.89 -4.34
C GLU A 124 3.60 12.20 -4.77
N LYS A 125 4.65 12.32 -3.95
CA LYS A 125 5.92 11.63 -4.24
C LYS A 125 5.74 10.12 -4.21
N ALA A 126 4.96 9.61 -3.25
CA ALA A 126 4.71 8.18 -3.15
C ALA A 126 3.95 7.67 -4.37
N VAL A 127 2.97 8.43 -4.85
CA VAL A 127 2.23 8.06 -6.05
C VAL A 127 3.15 8.05 -7.26
N ALA A 128 4.00 9.07 -7.41
CA ALA A 128 4.94 9.13 -8.52
C ALA A 128 5.90 7.94 -8.48
N ARG A 129 6.41 7.62 -7.29
CA ARG A 129 7.34 6.50 -7.14
C ARG A 129 6.64 5.16 -7.38
N ALA A 130 5.39 5.02 -6.93
CA ALA A 130 4.61 3.82 -7.17
C ALA A 130 4.45 3.58 -8.67
N ARG A 131 4.16 4.64 -9.42
CA ARG A 131 4.04 4.54 -10.88
C ARG A 131 5.33 4.07 -11.51
N GLU A 132 6.47 4.60 -11.06
CA GLU A 132 7.77 4.18 -11.57
C GLU A 132 8.03 2.70 -11.30
N ILE A 133 7.72 2.25 -10.10
CA ILE A 133 7.92 0.84 -9.73
C ILE A 133 7.04 -0.07 -10.58
N ILE A 134 5.79 0.30 -10.76
CA ILE A 134 4.87 -0.48 -11.57
C ILE A 134 5.37 -0.59 -13.01
N LEU A 135 5.81 0.52 -13.58
CA LEU A 135 6.31 0.51 -14.96
C LEU A 135 7.59 -0.31 -15.09
N ALA A 136 8.45 -0.26 -14.06
CA ALA A 136 9.74 -0.96 -14.12
C ALA A 136 9.59 -2.46 -13.88
N GLU A 137 8.65 -2.88 -13.05
CA GLU A 137 8.57 -4.28 -12.60
C GLU A 137 7.42 -5.07 -13.21
N THR A 138 6.58 -4.43 -14.00
CA THR A 138 5.46 -5.12 -14.65
C THR A 138 5.38 -4.72 -16.12
N LYS A 139 4.49 -5.37 -16.83
CA LYS A 139 4.26 -5.09 -18.23
C LYS A 139 2.76 -4.98 -18.50
N PRO A 140 2.35 -4.42 -19.63
CA PRO A 140 0.92 -4.35 -19.98
C PRO A 140 0.27 -5.73 -19.94
N GLY A 141 -0.92 -5.78 -19.39
CA GLY A 141 -1.66 -7.01 -19.19
C GLY A 141 -1.52 -7.57 -17.77
N ASP A 142 -0.53 -7.10 -17.01
CA ASP A 142 -0.33 -7.59 -15.65
C ASP A 142 -1.34 -7.00 -14.67
N VAL A 143 -1.59 -7.76 -13.61
CA VAL A 143 -2.42 -7.32 -12.49
C VAL A 143 -1.51 -6.90 -11.35
N VAL A 144 -1.74 -5.73 -10.80
CA VAL A 144 -0.98 -5.17 -9.69
C VAL A 144 -1.93 -4.85 -8.55
N ILE A 145 -1.55 -5.25 -7.34
CA ILE A 145 -2.33 -4.92 -6.15
C ILE A 145 -1.61 -3.81 -5.41
N VAL A 146 -2.31 -2.71 -5.14
CA VAL A 146 -1.80 -1.59 -4.38
C VAL A 146 -2.60 -1.48 -3.10
N ALA A 147 -1.96 -1.67 -1.97
CA ALA A 147 -2.63 -1.64 -0.68
C ALA A 147 -2.21 -0.44 0.14
N GLY A 148 -3.17 0.40 0.48
CA GLY A 148 -2.94 1.50 1.40
C GLY A 148 -3.09 1.01 2.82
N ILE A 149 -2.06 1.22 3.62
CA ILE A 149 -2.03 0.82 5.04
C ILE A 149 -1.88 2.09 5.84
N GLY A 150 -2.40 2.07 7.04
CA GLY A 150 -2.32 3.21 7.92
C GLY A 150 -3.69 3.81 8.16
N ASN A 151 -3.77 4.59 9.20
CA ASN A 151 -5.04 5.13 9.66
C ASN A 151 -5.06 6.65 9.68
N THR A 152 -4.11 7.30 9.03
CA THR A 152 -4.09 8.74 8.92
C THR A 152 -4.97 9.15 7.75
N SER A 153 -5.89 10.05 8.01
CA SER A 153 -6.83 10.52 6.99
C SER A 153 -6.06 11.08 5.80
N GLY A 154 -6.41 10.65 4.62
CA GLY A 154 -5.76 11.10 3.39
C GLY A 154 -4.55 10.29 2.97
N VAL A 155 -3.97 9.51 3.85
CA VAL A 155 -2.84 8.66 3.51
C VAL A 155 -3.36 7.35 2.93
N GLY A 156 -2.82 6.93 1.81
CA GLY A 156 -3.26 5.70 1.15
C GLY A 156 -4.51 5.86 0.30
N GLN A 157 -4.94 7.07 0.14
CA GLN A 157 -6.08 7.38 -0.73
C GLN A 157 -5.61 7.92 -2.06
#